data_fd6bf89a08b96588dcf798dd246a55d1
#
_entry.id   fd6bf89a08b96588dcf798dd246a55d1
#
_cell.length_a   1.000
_cell.length_b   1.000
_cell.length_c   1.000
_cell.angle_alpha   90.00
_cell.angle_beta   90.00
_cell.angle_gamma   90.00
#
_symmetry.space_group_name_H-M   'P 1'
#
loop_
_entity.id
_entity.type
_entity.pdbx_description
1 polymer ?
#
loop_
_entity_poly.entity_id
_entity_poly.type
_entity_poly.pdbx_seq_one_letter_code
_entity_poly.pdbx_strand_id
1 'polypeptide(L)'
;MDADFSNLKIAVDFGNGASYKIARKLFEELGMEVISLNTAPDGKNINLNCGSTNMEVIRKAVLENDVDMGFSFDGDADRCLAVDEKGNIMDGDHILAAMAKSYKEKDELTNNAVVGTVMSNIGLKKYLDSIDVDFVAAKVGDRFVLEQMLEHNYILGAEQSGHVIFLNDSTTGDGTFTALKICELVASSINK
;
A
#
# COMPACT_ATOMS: atom_id res chain seq x y z
N MET A 1 4.61 14.11 -8.26
CA MET A 1 3.44 13.32 -8.65
C MET A 1 2.66 14.13 -9.67
N ASP A 2 2.58 13.64 -10.91
CA ASP A 2 1.88 14.36 -12.00
C ASP A 2 0.55 13.67 -12.37
N ALA A 3 0.07 12.75 -11.51
CA ALA A 3 -1.18 12.04 -11.74
C ALA A 3 -2.39 12.90 -11.38
N ASP A 4 -3.43 12.87 -12.21
CA ASP A 4 -4.73 13.45 -11.93
C ASP A 4 -5.59 12.43 -11.17
N PHE A 5 -5.95 12.74 -9.94
CA PHE A 5 -6.75 11.90 -9.06
C PHE A 5 -8.22 12.31 -8.99
N SER A 6 -8.64 13.35 -9.73
CA SER A 6 -9.98 13.96 -9.62
C SER A 6 -11.14 13.01 -9.99
N ASN A 7 -10.83 11.91 -10.70
CA ASN A 7 -11.81 10.90 -11.09
C ASN A 7 -11.77 9.64 -10.19
N LEU A 8 -10.94 9.65 -9.15
CA LEU A 8 -10.85 8.50 -8.24
C LEU A 8 -11.82 8.63 -7.06
N LYS A 9 -12.55 7.56 -6.83
CA LYS A 9 -13.39 7.38 -5.64
C LYS A 9 -12.81 6.24 -4.80
N ILE A 10 -12.43 6.55 -3.56
CA ILE A 10 -11.79 5.60 -2.66
C ILE A 10 -12.54 5.45 -1.34
N ALA A 11 -12.50 4.26 -0.76
CA ALA A 11 -12.90 4.04 0.63
C ALA A 11 -11.65 3.89 1.49
N VAL A 12 -11.61 4.51 2.68
CA VAL A 12 -10.46 4.44 3.58
C VAL A 12 -10.89 4.15 5.00
N ASP A 13 -10.39 3.03 5.54
CA ASP A 13 -10.52 2.69 6.96
C ASP A 13 -9.27 3.15 7.71
N PHE A 14 -9.46 4.18 8.54
CA PHE A 14 -8.37 4.78 9.32
C PHE A 14 -8.11 4.08 10.66
N GLY A 15 -8.82 2.99 10.96
CA GLY A 15 -8.63 2.19 12.16
C GLY A 15 -8.76 2.96 13.49
N ASN A 16 -9.44 4.13 13.50
CA ASN A 16 -9.40 5.10 14.60
C ASN A 16 -7.95 5.45 15.03
N GLY A 17 -7.03 5.44 14.08
CA GLY A 17 -5.59 5.62 14.27
C GLY A 17 -5.12 7.05 14.04
N ALA A 18 -3.80 7.24 13.92
CA ALA A 18 -3.16 8.54 13.88
C ALA A 18 -3.41 9.31 12.58
N SER A 19 -3.59 8.61 11.45
CA SER A 19 -3.67 9.22 10.11
C SER A 19 -5.03 9.86 9.77
N TYR A 20 -6.09 9.61 10.56
CA TYR A 20 -7.48 9.91 10.17
C TYR A 20 -7.76 11.35 9.70
N LYS A 21 -7.06 12.34 10.28
CA LYS A 21 -7.20 13.75 9.87
C LYS A 21 -6.31 14.10 8.69
N ILE A 22 -5.05 13.71 8.76
CA ILE A 22 -4.01 14.14 7.81
C ILE A 22 -4.19 13.44 6.48
N ALA A 23 -4.30 12.12 6.48
CA ALA A 23 -4.42 11.35 5.25
C ALA A 23 -5.75 11.63 4.53
N ARG A 24 -6.87 11.71 5.28
CA ARG A 24 -8.16 12.10 4.70
C ARG A 24 -8.06 13.44 3.98
N LYS A 25 -7.55 14.46 4.67
CA LYS A 25 -7.42 15.81 4.11
C LYS A 25 -6.54 15.80 2.86
N LEU A 26 -5.43 15.05 2.89
CA LEU A 26 -4.52 14.93 1.76
C LEU A 26 -5.22 14.33 0.52
N PHE A 27 -5.95 13.23 0.68
CA PHE A 27 -6.68 12.62 -0.44
C PHE A 27 -7.75 13.56 -1.02
N GLU A 28 -8.51 14.25 -0.15
CA GLU A 28 -9.52 15.23 -0.57
C GLU A 28 -8.87 16.44 -1.29
N GLU A 29 -7.73 16.96 -0.83
CA GLU A 29 -6.99 18.07 -1.47
C GLU A 29 -6.38 17.67 -2.81
N LEU A 30 -6.07 16.38 -3.01
CA LEU A 30 -5.65 15.83 -4.30
C LEU A 30 -6.83 15.59 -5.27
N GLY A 31 -8.06 15.88 -4.86
CA GLY A 31 -9.26 15.81 -5.70
C GLY A 31 -10.01 14.48 -5.65
N MET A 32 -9.62 13.53 -4.82
CA MET A 32 -10.29 12.24 -4.69
C MET A 32 -11.63 12.37 -3.93
N GLU A 33 -12.65 11.60 -4.33
CA GLU A 33 -13.83 11.37 -3.49
C GLU A 33 -13.51 10.32 -2.44
N VAL A 34 -13.63 10.66 -1.14
CA VAL A 34 -13.17 9.80 -0.03
C VAL A 34 -14.33 9.38 0.85
N ILE A 35 -14.63 8.09 0.88
CA ILE A 35 -15.51 7.46 1.87
C ILE A 35 -14.66 7.07 3.08
N SER A 36 -14.84 7.78 4.18
CA SER A 36 -14.02 7.63 5.40
C SER A 36 -14.70 6.77 6.45
N LEU A 37 -13.98 5.76 6.95
CA LEU A 37 -14.44 4.86 8.01
C LEU A 37 -13.51 4.97 9.22
N ASN A 38 -14.07 4.72 10.41
CA ASN A 38 -13.33 4.66 11.68
C ASN A 38 -12.43 5.88 11.92
N THR A 39 -13.06 7.07 11.93
CA THR A 39 -12.42 8.38 12.04
C THR A 39 -12.69 9.08 13.38
N ALA A 40 -13.15 8.36 14.39
CA ALA A 40 -13.54 8.93 15.69
C ALA A 40 -12.75 8.27 16.85
N PRO A 41 -11.42 8.52 16.93
CA PRO A 41 -10.60 7.95 18.01
C PRO A 41 -11.03 8.50 19.39
N ASP A 42 -11.19 7.61 20.36
CA ASP A 42 -11.52 7.94 21.75
C ASP A 42 -10.38 7.59 22.74
N GLY A 43 -9.22 7.18 22.22
CA GLY A 43 -8.06 6.72 23.00
C GLY A 43 -8.10 5.27 23.44
N LYS A 44 -9.16 4.51 23.10
CA LYS A 44 -9.34 3.09 23.45
C LYS A 44 -9.77 2.23 22.28
N ASN A 45 -10.30 2.82 21.22
CA ASN A 45 -10.90 2.12 20.08
C ASN A 45 -9.97 1.96 18.87
N ILE A 46 -8.67 2.27 19.01
CA ILE A 46 -7.69 2.08 17.94
C ILE A 46 -7.65 0.60 17.51
N ASN A 47 -7.78 0.33 16.21
CA ASN A 47 -7.85 -1.01 15.62
C ASN A 47 -8.96 -1.92 16.18
N LEU A 48 -9.90 -1.38 16.94
CA LEU A 48 -10.98 -2.17 17.52
C LEU A 48 -11.99 -2.57 16.44
N ASN A 49 -11.92 -3.82 15.98
CA ASN A 49 -12.73 -4.39 14.90
C ASN A 49 -12.66 -3.59 13.58
N CYS A 50 -11.55 -2.93 13.31
CA CYS A 50 -11.32 -2.11 12.13
C CYS A 50 -9.82 -2.04 11.78
N GLY A 51 -9.48 -1.26 10.75
CA GLY A 51 -8.11 -1.10 10.29
C GLY A 51 -7.57 -2.33 9.58
N SER A 52 -6.26 -2.35 9.29
CA SER A 52 -5.60 -3.40 8.51
C SER A 52 -5.66 -4.80 9.15
N THR A 53 -6.04 -4.89 10.41
CA THR A 53 -6.26 -6.16 11.11
C THR A 53 -7.66 -6.75 10.91
N ASN A 54 -8.59 -5.99 10.32
CA ASN A 54 -9.96 -6.43 10.03
C ASN A 54 -10.42 -5.93 8.65
N MET A 55 -9.88 -6.52 7.60
CA MET A 55 -10.12 -6.13 6.21
C MET A 55 -11.55 -6.31 5.73
N GLU A 56 -12.41 -7.05 6.43
CA GLU A 56 -13.82 -7.21 6.05
C GLU A 56 -14.60 -5.89 6.13
N VAL A 57 -14.20 -4.97 6.99
CA VAL A 57 -14.81 -3.64 7.11
C VAL A 57 -14.64 -2.84 5.82
N ILE A 58 -13.40 -2.71 5.36
CA ILE A 58 -13.10 -1.96 4.13
C ILE A 58 -13.60 -2.70 2.89
N ARG A 59 -13.49 -4.04 2.85
CA ARG A 59 -14.01 -4.86 1.76
C ARG A 59 -15.50 -4.65 1.54
N LYS A 60 -16.28 -4.65 2.62
CA LYS A 60 -17.72 -4.38 2.58
C LYS A 60 -18.00 -2.96 2.07
N ALA A 61 -17.26 -1.96 2.56
CA ALA A 61 -17.41 -0.58 2.12
C ALA A 61 -17.13 -0.41 0.61
N VAL A 62 -16.11 -1.09 0.08
CA VAL A 62 -15.82 -1.10 -1.37
C VAL A 62 -17.01 -1.63 -2.15
N LEU A 63 -17.52 -2.81 -1.78
CA LEU A 63 -18.59 -3.48 -2.51
C LEU A 63 -19.95 -2.77 -2.42
N GLU A 64 -20.19 -2.00 -1.35
CA GLU A 64 -21.47 -1.31 -1.12
C GLU A 64 -21.50 0.11 -1.70
N ASN A 65 -20.36 0.72 -2.03
CA ASN A 65 -20.30 2.13 -2.39
C ASN A 65 -19.79 2.42 -3.80
N ASP A 66 -19.54 1.40 -4.61
CA ASP A 66 -19.06 1.53 -5.99
C ASP A 66 -17.82 2.46 -6.06
N VAL A 67 -16.77 2.07 -5.34
CA VAL A 67 -15.50 2.78 -5.29
C VAL A 67 -14.44 2.04 -6.10
N ASP A 68 -13.48 2.77 -6.63
CA ASP A 68 -12.38 2.21 -7.44
C ASP A 68 -11.44 1.35 -6.59
N MET A 69 -11.21 1.75 -5.33
CA MET A 69 -10.35 1.03 -4.40
C MET A 69 -10.70 1.30 -2.94
N GLY A 70 -10.31 0.36 -2.07
CA GLY A 70 -10.32 0.53 -0.63
C GLY A 70 -8.92 0.47 -0.04
N PHE A 71 -8.67 1.25 1.02
CA PHE A 71 -7.43 1.21 1.80
C PHE A 71 -7.72 1.05 3.27
N SER A 72 -6.88 0.30 3.97
CA SER A 72 -6.98 0.13 5.40
C SER A 72 -5.63 0.30 6.06
N PHE A 73 -5.56 1.21 7.01
CA PHE A 73 -4.36 1.50 7.78
C PHE A 73 -4.39 0.80 9.14
N ASP A 74 -3.24 0.60 9.73
CA ASP A 74 -3.11 0.27 11.14
C ASP A 74 -3.05 1.53 12.01
N GLY A 75 -2.85 1.35 13.32
CA GLY A 75 -3.04 2.42 14.29
C GLY A 75 -2.10 3.62 14.14
N ASP A 76 -0.85 3.42 13.79
CA ASP A 76 0.16 4.46 13.54
C ASP A 76 0.36 4.75 12.05
N ALA A 77 -0.35 3.99 11.19
CA ALA A 77 -0.40 4.16 9.74
C ALA A 77 0.96 3.98 9.03
N ASP A 78 1.84 3.16 9.58
CA ASP A 78 3.06 2.72 8.91
C ASP A 78 2.78 1.60 7.89
N ARG A 79 1.58 0.99 7.95
CA ARG A 79 1.09 -0.09 7.07
C ARG A 79 -0.16 0.32 6.31
N CYS A 80 -0.24 -0.18 5.08
CA CYS A 80 -1.41 -0.06 4.23
C CYS A 80 -1.73 -1.41 3.57
N LEU A 81 -2.96 -1.87 3.71
CA LEU A 81 -3.52 -2.93 2.89
C LEU A 81 -4.60 -2.36 1.98
N ALA A 82 -4.81 -2.98 0.82
CA ALA A 82 -5.75 -2.48 -0.16
C ALA A 82 -6.84 -3.52 -0.50
N VAL A 83 -7.92 -3.04 -1.12
CA VAL A 83 -8.98 -3.87 -1.67
C VAL A 83 -9.31 -3.32 -3.06
N ASP A 84 -9.36 -4.18 -4.08
CA ASP A 84 -9.75 -3.80 -5.41
C ASP A 84 -11.28 -3.59 -5.55
N GLU A 85 -11.74 -3.09 -6.68
CA GLU A 85 -13.15 -2.82 -6.99
C GLU A 85 -14.06 -4.06 -6.92
N LYS A 86 -13.47 -5.26 -6.92
CA LYS A 86 -14.18 -6.55 -6.82
C LYS A 86 -14.21 -7.12 -5.41
N GLY A 87 -13.57 -6.43 -4.45
CA GLY A 87 -13.48 -6.88 -3.07
C GLY A 87 -12.33 -7.88 -2.82
N ASN A 88 -11.36 -8.01 -3.72
CA ASN A 88 -10.18 -8.82 -3.45
C ASN A 88 -9.20 -8.06 -2.56
N ILE A 89 -8.77 -8.71 -1.47
CA ILE A 89 -7.79 -8.13 -0.55
C ILE A 89 -6.41 -8.24 -1.16
N MET A 90 -5.71 -7.11 -1.17
CA MET A 90 -4.33 -6.97 -1.64
C MET A 90 -3.44 -6.67 -0.44
N ASP A 91 -2.64 -7.66 -0.05
CA ASP A 91 -1.65 -7.53 1.02
C ASP A 91 -0.34 -6.87 0.52
N GLY A 92 0.65 -6.74 1.40
CA GLY A 92 1.93 -6.13 1.06
C GLY A 92 2.68 -6.84 -0.07
N ASP A 93 2.50 -8.16 -0.23
CA ASP A 93 3.09 -8.91 -1.35
C ASP A 93 2.45 -8.52 -2.70
N HIS A 94 1.13 -8.31 -2.73
CA HIS A 94 0.43 -7.83 -3.93
C HIS A 94 0.84 -6.40 -4.29
N ILE A 95 0.97 -5.54 -3.26
CA ILE A 95 1.42 -4.15 -3.44
C ILE A 95 2.86 -4.14 -3.98
N LEU A 96 3.75 -4.93 -3.40
CA LEU A 96 5.13 -5.07 -3.85
C LEU A 96 5.20 -5.52 -5.32
N ALA A 97 4.39 -6.51 -5.70
CA ALA A 97 4.31 -7.01 -7.07
C ALA A 97 3.87 -5.91 -8.06
N ALA A 98 2.82 -5.17 -7.72
CA ALA A 98 2.28 -4.09 -8.56
C ALA A 98 3.29 -2.94 -8.72
N MET A 99 3.94 -2.53 -7.63
CA MET A 99 4.96 -1.48 -7.66
C MET A 99 6.21 -1.92 -8.43
N ALA A 100 6.69 -3.15 -8.23
CA ALA A 100 7.83 -3.71 -8.94
C ALA A 100 7.60 -3.69 -10.45
N LYS A 101 6.42 -4.13 -10.90
CA LYS A 101 6.03 -4.08 -12.30
C LYS A 101 6.07 -2.65 -12.84
N SER A 102 5.43 -1.71 -12.14
CA SER A 102 5.36 -0.32 -12.58
C SER A 102 6.73 0.33 -12.69
N TYR A 103 7.60 0.13 -11.70
CA TYR A 103 8.95 0.68 -11.72
C TYR A 103 9.82 0.04 -12.79
N LYS A 104 9.67 -1.27 -13.02
CA LYS A 104 10.35 -1.95 -14.13
C LYS A 104 9.92 -1.41 -15.49
N GLU A 105 8.61 -1.25 -15.72
CA GLU A 105 8.08 -0.73 -16.99
C GLU A 105 8.52 0.72 -17.28
N LYS A 106 8.86 1.48 -16.24
CA LYS A 106 9.39 2.85 -16.34
C LYS A 106 10.93 2.92 -16.36
N ASP A 107 11.62 1.78 -16.29
CA ASP A 107 13.08 1.69 -16.14
C ASP A 107 13.61 2.41 -14.87
N GLU A 108 12.79 2.41 -13.81
CA GLU A 108 13.09 3.06 -12.54
C GLU A 108 13.50 2.07 -11.44
N LEU A 109 13.38 0.74 -11.67
CA LEU A 109 13.69 -0.28 -10.67
C LEU A 109 15.20 -0.52 -10.57
N THR A 110 15.86 0.17 -9.66
CA THR A 110 17.30 0.07 -9.45
C THR A 110 17.72 -1.38 -9.15
N ASN A 111 18.78 -1.84 -9.83
CA ASN A 111 19.31 -3.20 -9.74
C ASN A 111 18.30 -4.31 -10.06
N ASN A 112 17.17 -3.95 -10.67
CA ASN A 112 16.11 -4.86 -11.10
C ASN A 112 15.68 -5.88 -10.03
N ALA A 113 15.64 -5.44 -8.76
CA ALA A 113 15.33 -6.29 -7.61
C ALA A 113 14.43 -5.59 -6.61
N VAL A 114 13.69 -6.40 -5.83
CA VAL A 114 12.90 -5.96 -4.70
C VAL A 114 13.20 -6.80 -3.46
N VAL A 115 12.96 -6.24 -2.29
CA VAL A 115 13.17 -6.92 -1.01
C VAL A 115 11.82 -7.27 -0.39
N GLY A 116 11.62 -8.56 -0.12
CA GLY A 116 10.52 -9.02 0.73
C GLY A 116 11.07 -9.72 1.96
N THR A 117 10.26 -10.54 2.61
CA THR A 117 10.70 -11.33 3.76
C THR A 117 10.59 -12.84 3.47
N VAL A 118 11.15 -13.64 4.37
CA VAL A 118 10.98 -15.11 4.32
C VAL A 118 9.52 -15.55 4.49
N MET A 119 8.62 -14.66 4.90
CA MET A 119 7.18 -14.91 5.02
C MET A 119 6.40 -14.55 3.75
N SER A 120 7.03 -13.89 2.78
CA SER A 120 6.37 -13.53 1.52
C SER A 120 5.84 -14.76 0.77
N ASN A 121 4.70 -14.59 0.14
CA ASN A 121 4.02 -15.66 -0.57
C ASN A 121 4.85 -16.16 -1.76
N ILE A 122 4.89 -17.46 -1.97
CA ILE A 122 5.57 -18.06 -3.13
C ILE A 122 5.01 -17.55 -4.47
N GLY A 123 3.76 -17.10 -4.49
CA GLY A 123 3.13 -16.47 -5.66
C GLY A 123 3.81 -15.17 -6.06
N LEU A 124 4.21 -14.32 -5.08
CA LEU A 124 4.99 -13.12 -5.34
C LEU A 124 6.29 -13.46 -6.07
N LYS A 125 7.07 -14.41 -5.52
CA LYS A 125 8.34 -14.80 -6.13
C LYS A 125 8.16 -15.30 -7.57
N LYS A 126 7.19 -16.19 -7.81
CA LYS A 126 6.89 -16.69 -9.16
C LYS A 126 6.47 -15.57 -10.12
N TYR A 127 5.70 -14.61 -9.61
CA TYR A 127 5.29 -13.47 -10.43
C TYR A 127 6.50 -12.60 -10.80
N LEU A 128 7.35 -12.26 -9.84
CA LEU A 128 8.56 -11.48 -10.07
C LEU A 128 9.51 -12.18 -11.05
N ASP A 129 9.71 -13.50 -10.90
CA ASP A 129 10.46 -14.32 -11.85
C ASP A 129 9.87 -14.20 -13.28
N SER A 130 8.54 -14.19 -13.41
CA SER A 130 7.86 -14.10 -14.72
C SER A 130 8.01 -12.76 -15.43
N ILE A 131 8.31 -11.71 -14.68
CA ILE A 131 8.60 -10.38 -15.19
C ILE A 131 10.11 -10.04 -15.11
N ASP A 132 10.96 -11.03 -14.86
CA ASP A 132 12.42 -10.89 -14.79
C ASP A 132 12.84 -9.80 -13.78
N VAL A 133 12.33 -9.92 -12.53
CA VAL A 133 12.70 -9.10 -11.38
C VAL A 133 13.19 -10.03 -10.27
N ASP A 134 14.35 -9.73 -9.73
CA ASP A 134 14.95 -10.50 -8.64
C ASP A 134 14.22 -10.26 -7.31
N PHE A 135 13.99 -11.34 -6.56
CA PHE A 135 13.43 -11.31 -5.23
C PHE A 135 14.48 -11.60 -4.17
N VAL A 136 14.71 -10.66 -3.27
CA VAL A 136 15.62 -10.80 -2.12
C VAL A 136 14.83 -11.01 -0.85
N ALA A 137 15.05 -12.13 -0.16
CA ALA A 137 14.36 -12.46 1.07
C ALA A 137 15.14 -12.00 2.30
N ALA A 138 14.64 -11.00 3.01
CA ALA A 138 15.12 -10.59 4.33
C ALA A 138 14.50 -11.44 5.45
N LYS A 139 15.05 -11.33 6.66
CA LYS A 139 14.34 -11.77 7.87
C LYS A 139 13.08 -10.94 8.08
N VAL A 140 12.10 -11.47 8.83
CA VAL A 140 10.90 -10.74 9.23
C VAL A 140 11.29 -9.54 10.11
N GLY A 141 10.72 -8.38 9.76
CA GLY A 141 10.92 -7.10 10.43
C GLY A 141 11.42 -6.03 9.45
N ASP A 142 10.74 -4.88 9.47
CA ASP A 142 11.00 -3.70 8.64
C ASP A 142 12.48 -3.30 8.62
N ARG A 143 13.14 -3.33 9.78
CA ARG A 143 14.57 -3.09 9.92
C ARG A 143 15.41 -3.99 9.02
N PHE A 144 15.10 -5.29 8.94
CA PHE A 144 15.89 -6.22 8.12
C PHE A 144 15.64 -6.03 6.62
N VAL A 145 14.41 -5.63 6.27
CA VAL A 145 14.08 -5.23 4.89
C VAL A 145 14.91 -4.00 4.52
N LEU A 146 14.89 -2.96 5.35
CA LEU A 146 15.67 -1.73 5.13
C LEU A 146 17.18 -2.00 5.07
N GLU A 147 17.73 -2.83 5.97
CA GLU A 147 19.16 -3.20 5.93
C GLU A 147 19.56 -3.79 4.58
N GLN A 148 18.78 -4.74 4.04
CA GLN A 148 19.02 -5.32 2.71
C GLN A 148 18.88 -4.28 1.58
N MET A 149 17.91 -3.38 1.68
CA MET A 149 17.75 -2.31 0.70
C MET A 149 18.95 -1.37 0.67
N LEU A 150 19.45 -0.95 1.83
CA LEU A 150 20.59 -0.04 1.94
C LEU A 150 21.89 -0.70 1.50
N GLU A 151 22.13 -1.96 1.88
CA GLU A 151 23.36 -2.70 1.55
C GLU A 151 23.53 -2.90 0.04
N HIS A 152 22.43 -3.12 -0.68
CA HIS A 152 22.45 -3.47 -2.09
C HIS A 152 21.87 -2.38 -3.00
N ASN A 153 21.51 -1.22 -2.43
CA ASN A 153 20.89 -0.10 -3.16
C ASN A 153 19.58 -0.52 -3.88
N TYR A 154 18.74 -1.30 -3.21
CA TYR A 154 17.39 -1.60 -3.69
C TYR A 154 16.42 -0.52 -3.22
N ILE A 155 15.53 -0.07 -4.10
CA ILE A 155 14.67 1.09 -3.83
C ILE A 155 13.27 0.72 -3.34
N LEU A 156 12.89 -0.56 -3.45
CA LEU A 156 11.55 -1.03 -3.11
C LEU A 156 11.63 -2.28 -2.24
N GLY A 157 10.98 -2.24 -1.09
CA GLY A 157 10.88 -3.37 -0.18
C GLY A 157 9.55 -3.37 0.57
N ALA A 158 9.08 -4.56 0.96
CA ALA A 158 7.83 -4.68 1.71
C ALA A 158 7.79 -5.92 2.61
N GLU A 159 6.92 -5.85 3.61
CA GLU A 159 6.42 -7.00 4.35
C GLU A 159 4.98 -7.32 3.94
N GLN A 160 4.58 -8.58 4.03
CA GLN A 160 3.20 -9.00 3.75
C GLN A 160 2.17 -8.23 4.59
N SER A 161 2.54 -7.78 5.79
CA SER A 161 1.71 -6.95 6.68
C SER A 161 1.29 -5.59 6.10
N GLY A 162 1.86 -5.17 4.97
CA GLY A 162 1.58 -3.89 4.32
C GLY A 162 2.55 -2.77 4.69
N HIS A 163 3.64 -3.06 5.39
CA HIS A 163 4.74 -2.11 5.59
C HIS A 163 5.58 -2.06 4.31
N VAL A 164 5.48 -0.97 3.56
CA VAL A 164 6.15 -0.80 2.27
C VAL A 164 7.14 0.37 2.34
N ILE A 165 8.37 0.13 1.93
CA ILE A 165 9.45 1.11 1.92
C ILE A 165 9.76 1.50 0.47
N PHE A 166 9.64 2.79 0.17
CA PHE A 166 10.10 3.42 -1.07
C PHE A 166 11.36 4.22 -0.74
N LEU A 167 12.54 3.60 -0.88
CA LEU A 167 13.79 4.13 -0.32
C LEU A 167 14.20 5.49 -0.90
N ASN A 168 13.79 5.81 -2.12
CA ASN A 168 14.03 7.12 -2.73
C ASN A 168 13.24 8.25 -2.05
N ASP A 169 12.15 7.91 -1.34
CA ASP A 169 11.24 8.87 -0.72
C ASP A 169 11.38 8.84 0.81
N SER A 170 11.50 7.64 1.42
CA SER A 170 11.56 7.45 2.88
C SER A 170 12.32 6.18 3.26
N THR A 171 12.94 6.18 4.42
CA THR A 171 13.60 4.99 5.02
C THR A 171 12.66 4.17 5.91
N THR A 172 11.39 4.52 5.98
CA THR A 172 10.37 3.82 6.77
C THR A 172 9.11 3.64 5.95
N GLY A 173 8.25 2.69 6.36
CA GLY A 173 6.91 2.56 5.80
C GLY A 173 6.05 3.78 6.11
N ASP A 174 5.26 4.18 5.12
CA ASP A 174 4.21 5.19 5.24
C ASP A 174 2.98 4.68 4.47
N GLY A 175 1.95 4.27 5.23
CA GLY A 175 0.73 3.71 4.65
C GLY A 175 -0.01 4.73 3.79
N THR A 176 -0.02 6.01 4.16
CA THR A 176 -0.64 7.07 3.37
C THR A 176 0.06 7.25 2.03
N PHE A 177 1.39 7.29 2.05
CA PHE A 177 2.20 7.36 0.83
C PHE A 177 2.02 6.10 -0.04
N THR A 178 1.98 4.93 0.58
CA THR A 178 1.72 3.66 -0.11
C THR A 178 0.36 3.68 -0.83
N ALA A 179 -0.71 4.15 -0.16
CA ALA A 179 -2.02 4.32 -0.77
C ALA A 179 -1.98 5.28 -1.96
N LEU A 180 -1.27 6.42 -1.85
CA LEU A 180 -1.09 7.36 -2.96
C LEU A 180 -0.37 6.73 -4.15
N LYS A 181 0.67 5.94 -3.92
CA LYS A 181 1.38 5.22 -4.99
C LYS A 181 0.47 4.23 -5.71
N ILE A 182 -0.41 3.55 -4.99
CA ILE A 182 -1.42 2.66 -5.60
C ILE A 182 -2.43 3.49 -6.40
N CYS A 183 -2.94 4.60 -5.86
CA CYS A 183 -3.83 5.51 -6.58
C CYS A 183 -3.19 6.03 -7.89
N GLU A 184 -1.89 6.34 -7.89
CA GLU A 184 -1.14 6.74 -9.09
C GLU A 184 -1.15 5.65 -10.17
N LEU A 185 -1.02 4.37 -9.78
CA LEU A 185 -1.14 3.25 -10.73
C LEU A 185 -2.54 3.14 -11.31
N VAL A 186 -3.57 3.24 -10.47
CA VAL A 186 -4.97 3.13 -10.90
C VAL A 186 -5.34 4.30 -11.81
N ALA A 187 -5.03 5.53 -11.43
CA ALA A 187 -5.28 6.73 -12.27
C ALA A 187 -4.60 6.62 -13.64
N SER A 188 -3.37 6.11 -13.68
CA SER A 188 -2.63 5.88 -14.93
C SER A 188 -3.26 4.81 -15.81
N SER A 189 -4.07 3.91 -15.25
CA SER A 189 -4.75 2.84 -15.99
C SER A 189 -6.11 3.27 -16.52
N ILE A 190 -6.81 4.16 -15.81
CA ILE A 190 -8.12 4.70 -16.21
C ILE A 190 -7.97 5.71 -17.38
N ASN A 191 -6.86 6.44 -17.43
CA ASN A 191 -6.59 7.48 -18.42
C ASN A 191 -5.93 6.96 -19.71
N LYS A 192 -5.82 5.65 -19.89
CA LYS A 192 -5.37 4.99 -21.13
C LYS A 192 -6.55 4.46 -21.95
#